data_38b3406c17930af0f1722c81be252116
#
_entry.id   38b3406c17930af0f1722c81be252116
#
_cell.length_a   1.000
_cell.length_b   1.000
_cell.length_c   1.000
_cell.angle_alpha   90.00
_cell.angle_beta   90.00
_cell.angle_gamma   90.00
#
_symmetry.space_group_name_H-M   'P 1'
#
loop_
_entity.id
_entity.type
_entity.pdbx_description
1 polymer ?
#
loop_
_entity_poly.entity_id
_entity_poly.type
_entity_poly.pdbx_seq_one_letter_code
_entity_poly.pdbx_strand_id
1 'polypeptide(L)'
;MLKTLKRLPIGYTKADSPTFIIDEEGKKVPNGEQGEIIVSGPAVSKGYMNNPEKTAEAFFEFEGLPAYHTGDVGTMTDEGLLLYGGRMDFQIKFNGYRIELEDVSQNLNKSRFIESAVAVPRYNKDHKVQNLLAYVILKDGVREQFERDIDITKAIKEDLADIMMSYMMPSKFLYRDSLPLTPNGKIDIKGLINEVNSR
;
A
#
# COMPACT_ATOMS: atom_id res chain seq x y z
N MET A 1 9.56 27.57 11.70
CA MET A 1 8.99 26.25 12.01
C MET A 1 9.02 25.23 10.87
N LEU A 2 8.98 25.60 9.59
CA LEU A 2 8.99 24.68 8.43
C LEU A 2 10.33 23.95 8.15
N LYS A 3 11.45 24.40 8.70
CA LYS A 3 12.80 23.83 8.41
C LYS A 3 13.09 22.47 9.07
N THR A 4 12.21 21.97 9.94
CA THR A 4 12.40 20.71 10.69
C THR A 4 11.51 19.56 10.20
N LEU A 5 10.59 19.81 9.28
CA LEU A 5 9.70 18.80 8.74
C LEU A 5 10.42 17.99 7.64
N LYS A 6 10.54 16.69 7.81
CA LYS A 6 11.12 15.77 6.80
C LYS A 6 10.30 15.72 5.50
N ARG A 7 9.02 16.13 5.52
CA ARG A 7 8.09 16.23 4.39
C ARG A 7 7.30 17.52 4.47
N LEU A 8 6.84 18.03 3.32
CA LEU A 8 5.92 19.15 3.28
C LEU A 8 4.56 18.74 3.87
N PRO A 9 3.89 19.61 4.64
CA PRO A 9 2.54 19.37 5.12
C PRO A 9 1.55 19.38 3.95
N ILE A 10 0.40 18.73 4.10
CA ILE A 10 -0.72 18.82 3.16
C ILE A 10 -1.30 20.24 3.18
N GLY A 11 -1.40 20.84 4.36
CA GLY A 11 -1.95 22.16 4.57
C GLY A 11 -3.03 22.19 5.65
N TYR A 12 -3.91 23.18 5.56
CA TYR A 12 -5.07 23.32 6.46
C TYR A 12 -6.33 22.81 5.79
N THR A 13 -7.26 22.30 6.60
CA THR A 13 -8.58 21.87 6.14
C THR A 13 -9.38 23.05 5.60
N LYS A 14 -10.24 22.83 4.60
CA LYS A 14 -11.16 23.82 4.08
C LYS A 14 -12.47 23.81 4.89
N ALA A 15 -13.13 24.94 4.98
CA ALA A 15 -14.39 25.07 5.70
C ALA A 15 -15.53 24.20 5.08
N ASP A 16 -15.52 24.05 3.76
CA ASP A 16 -16.50 23.26 2.99
C ASP A 16 -16.14 21.79 2.80
N SER A 17 -14.92 21.43 3.20
CA SER A 17 -14.40 20.06 3.13
C SER A 17 -13.53 19.77 4.36
N PRO A 18 -14.13 19.75 5.56
CA PRO A 18 -13.40 19.46 6.78
C PRO A 18 -12.75 18.07 6.70
N THR A 19 -11.53 18.01 7.22
CA THR A 19 -10.71 16.81 7.24
C THR A 19 -10.48 16.41 8.69
N PHE A 20 -10.59 15.14 8.99
CA PHE A 20 -10.39 14.57 10.32
C PHE A 20 -9.41 13.42 10.28
N ILE A 21 -8.85 13.09 11.45
CA ILE A 21 -8.05 11.89 11.63
C ILE A 21 -8.87 10.94 12.51
N ILE A 22 -9.04 9.69 12.05
CA ILE A 22 -9.79 8.66 12.76
C ILE A 22 -8.93 7.41 13.01
N ASP A 23 -9.28 6.66 14.06
CA ASP A 23 -8.71 5.33 14.34
C ASP A 23 -9.40 4.20 13.56
N GLU A 24 -9.01 2.95 13.83
CA GLU A 24 -9.58 1.75 13.19
C GLU A 24 -11.06 1.51 13.59
N GLU A 25 -11.53 2.10 14.69
CA GLU A 25 -12.95 2.06 15.14
C GLU A 25 -13.77 3.21 14.54
N GLY A 26 -13.19 4.07 13.71
CA GLY A 26 -13.86 5.20 13.07
C GLY A 26 -14.07 6.42 13.99
N LYS A 27 -13.36 6.50 15.13
CA LYS A 27 -13.43 7.61 16.08
C LYS A 27 -12.34 8.62 15.82
N LYS A 28 -12.63 9.91 16.04
CA LYS A 28 -11.60 10.96 15.99
C LYS A 28 -10.51 10.68 17.00
N VAL A 29 -9.25 10.77 16.54
CA VAL A 29 -8.09 10.75 17.43
C VAL A 29 -7.73 12.16 17.88
N PRO A 30 -7.08 12.33 19.05
CA PRO A 30 -6.53 13.59 19.50
C PRO A 30 -5.49 14.17 18.51
N ASN A 31 -5.36 15.50 18.50
CA ASN A 31 -4.29 16.15 17.75
C ASN A 31 -2.92 15.60 18.19
N GLY A 32 -2.02 15.42 17.22
CA GLY A 32 -0.71 14.80 17.45
C GLY A 32 -0.70 13.27 17.29
N GLU A 33 -1.85 12.60 17.34
CA GLU A 33 -1.95 11.17 17.09
C GLU A 33 -2.13 10.86 15.61
N GLN A 34 -1.69 9.67 15.22
CA GLN A 34 -1.73 9.19 13.84
C GLN A 34 -2.98 8.33 13.61
N GLY A 35 -3.64 8.54 12.48
CA GLY A 35 -4.78 7.74 12.05
C GLY A 35 -5.06 7.92 10.57
N GLU A 36 -6.21 7.42 10.10
CA GLU A 36 -6.66 7.64 8.74
C GLU A 36 -7.14 9.07 8.54
N ILE A 37 -6.72 9.67 7.43
CA ILE A 37 -7.26 10.94 6.96
C ILE A 37 -8.61 10.67 6.29
N ILE A 38 -9.68 11.27 6.80
CA ILE A 38 -10.97 11.30 6.12
C ILE A 38 -11.32 12.72 5.69
N VAL A 39 -12.03 12.83 4.57
CA VAL A 39 -12.61 14.10 4.12
C VAL A 39 -14.10 14.02 4.28
N SER A 40 -14.73 15.06 4.85
CA SER A 40 -16.17 15.12 5.07
C SER A 40 -16.76 16.39 4.45
N GLY A 41 -18.07 16.41 4.30
CA GLY A 41 -18.81 17.60 3.88
C GLY A 41 -19.41 17.52 2.48
N PRO A 42 -20.02 18.63 2.01
CA PRO A 42 -20.81 18.65 0.78
C PRO A 42 -20.00 18.45 -0.53
N ALA A 43 -18.67 18.59 -0.46
CA ALA A 43 -17.78 18.34 -1.60
C ALA A 43 -17.48 16.86 -1.83
N VAL A 44 -17.87 15.98 -0.89
CA VAL A 44 -17.68 14.53 -1.01
C VAL A 44 -18.59 13.98 -2.13
N SER A 45 -18.00 13.19 -3.04
CA SER A 45 -18.72 12.54 -4.13
C SER A 45 -19.80 11.59 -3.61
N LYS A 46 -20.80 11.30 -4.45
CA LYS A 46 -21.87 10.33 -4.13
C LYS A 46 -21.41 8.87 -4.23
N GLY A 47 -20.23 8.61 -4.75
CA GLY A 47 -19.68 7.26 -4.91
C GLY A 47 -19.02 7.02 -6.26
N TYR A 48 -18.68 5.78 -6.51
CA TYR A 48 -18.11 5.31 -7.77
C TYR A 48 -19.20 4.88 -8.74
N MET A 49 -19.08 5.31 -10.00
CA MET A 49 -20.04 4.95 -11.04
C MET A 49 -20.06 3.43 -11.27
N ASN A 50 -21.26 2.84 -11.26
CA ASN A 50 -21.48 1.40 -11.47
C ASN A 50 -20.67 0.47 -10.55
N ASN A 51 -20.28 0.95 -9.37
CA ASN A 51 -19.55 0.15 -8.40
C ASN A 51 -20.09 0.38 -6.96
N PRO A 52 -21.25 -0.21 -6.63
CA PRO A 52 -21.88 -0.02 -5.33
C PRO A 52 -21.07 -0.62 -4.17
N GLU A 53 -20.34 -1.72 -4.40
CA GLU A 53 -19.51 -2.37 -3.39
C GLU A 53 -18.37 -1.44 -2.95
N LYS A 54 -17.56 -0.95 -3.90
CA LYS A 54 -16.51 0.03 -3.59
C LYS A 54 -17.06 1.35 -3.05
N THR A 55 -18.27 1.72 -3.44
CA THR A 55 -18.92 2.90 -2.89
C THR A 55 -19.21 2.71 -1.40
N ALA A 56 -19.80 1.57 -1.02
CA ALA A 56 -20.09 1.26 0.37
C ALA A 56 -18.85 1.11 1.26
N GLU A 57 -17.73 0.68 0.68
CA GLU A 57 -16.43 0.60 1.39
C GLU A 57 -15.80 1.96 1.63
N ALA A 58 -15.89 2.87 0.66
CA ALA A 58 -15.13 4.12 0.68
C ALA A 58 -15.93 5.33 1.15
N PHE A 59 -17.25 5.32 1.01
CA PHE A 59 -18.12 6.45 1.36
C PHE A 59 -19.04 6.07 2.52
N PHE A 60 -19.12 6.95 3.51
CA PHE A 60 -19.90 6.74 4.73
C PHE A 60 -20.44 8.06 5.26
N GLU A 61 -21.10 8.03 6.41
CA GLU A 61 -21.54 9.21 7.13
C GLU A 61 -20.67 9.41 8.36
N PHE A 62 -20.16 10.62 8.53
CA PHE A 62 -19.35 11.00 9.67
C PHE A 62 -19.91 12.29 10.29
N GLU A 63 -20.34 12.23 11.54
CA GLU A 63 -20.96 13.34 12.26
C GLU A 63 -22.13 14.01 11.50
N GLY A 64 -22.96 13.20 10.81
CA GLY A 64 -24.11 13.67 10.05
C GLY A 64 -23.79 14.27 8.68
N LEU A 65 -22.56 14.14 8.18
CA LEU A 65 -22.12 14.61 6.89
C LEU A 65 -21.57 13.47 6.03
N PRO A 66 -21.72 13.54 4.69
CA PRO A 66 -21.04 12.61 3.79
C PRO A 66 -19.54 12.64 4.04
N ALA A 67 -18.92 11.46 4.08
CA ALA A 67 -17.49 11.32 4.32
C ALA A 67 -16.88 10.29 3.38
N TYR A 68 -15.56 10.39 3.20
CA TYR A 68 -14.76 9.54 2.33
C TYR A 68 -13.50 9.07 3.03
N HIS A 69 -13.31 7.76 3.04
CA HIS A 69 -12.06 7.10 3.42
C HIS A 69 -11.00 7.36 2.35
N THR A 70 -9.94 8.10 2.70
CA THR A 70 -8.89 8.41 1.72
C THR A 70 -7.88 7.27 1.57
N GLY A 71 -7.77 6.40 2.57
CA GLY A 71 -6.72 5.41 2.71
C GLY A 71 -5.35 6.04 2.99
N ASP A 72 -5.28 7.34 3.24
CA ASP A 72 -4.06 8.04 3.61
C ASP A 72 -3.93 8.13 5.14
N VAL A 73 -2.73 7.94 5.65
CA VAL A 73 -2.40 8.14 7.06
C VAL A 73 -1.94 9.57 7.29
N GLY A 74 -2.36 10.18 8.38
CA GLY A 74 -1.92 11.51 8.74
C GLY A 74 -1.99 11.81 10.23
N THR A 75 -1.59 13.02 10.55
CA THR A 75 -1.62 13.59 11.89
C THR A 75 -2.06 15.04 11.78
N MET A 76 -2.97 15.47 12.64
CA MET A 76 -3.37 16.86 12.76
C MET A 76 -2.60 17.51 13.90
N THR A 77 -1.96 18.66 13.68
CA THR A 77 -1.32 19.42 14.76
C THR A 77 -2.36 20.21 15.55
N ASP A 78 -1.98 20.73 16.72
CA ASP A 78 -2.86 21.57 17.55
C ASP A 78 -3.27 22.86 16.82
N GLU A 79 -2.43 23.35 15.87
CA GLU A 79 -2.73 24.50 15.03
C GLU A 79 -3.60 24.15 13.82
N GLY A 80 -4.05 22.89 13.67
CA GLY A 80 -4.88 22.41 12.57
C GLY A 80 -4.12 22.12 11.27
N LEU A 81 -2.77 22.04 11.32
CA LEU A 81 -1.97 21.67 10.15
C LEU A 81 -1.97 20.16 9.96
N LEU A 82 -2.36 19.72 8.76
CA LEU A 82 -2.40 18.32 8.37
C LEU A 82 -1.05 17.85 7.82
N LEU A 83 -0.47 16.84 8.45
CA LEU A 83 0.78 16.20 8.08
C LEU A 83 0.49 14.84 7.45
N TYR A 84 1.15 14.54 6.31
CA TYR A 84 1.00 13.26 5.61
C TYR A 84 1.95 12.19 6.17
N GLY A 85 1.39 11.07 6.56
CA GLY A 85 2.10 9.91 7.13
C GLY A 85 2.38 8.77 6.15
N GLY A 86 1.74 8.78 4.98
CA GLY A 86 1.82 7.70 3.99
C GLY A 86 0.45 7.15 3.62
N ARG A 87 0.40 5.93 3.06
CA ARG A 87 -0.85 5.22 2.77
C ARG A 87 -1.11 4.14 3.81
N MET A 88 -2.39 3.89 4.10
CA MET A 88 -2.83 2.71 4.86
C MET A 88 -2.72 1.46 4.01
N ASP A 89 -3.18 1.57 2.76
CA ASP A 89 -3.01 0.55 1.74
C ASP A 89 -1.59 0.63 1.14
N PHE A 90 -1.18 -0.46 0.55
CA PHE A 90 0.13 -0.56 -0.10
C PHE A 90 0.09 -0.07 -1.56
N GLN A 91 -0.74 0.94 -1.85
CA GLN A 91 -0.83 1.53 -3.17
C GLN A 91 0.37 2.42 -3.45
N ILE A 92 0.91 2.30 -4.65
CA ILE A 92 2.08 3.05 -5.09
C ILE A 92 1.85 3.71 -6.45
N LYS A 93 2.64 4.76 -6.73
CA LYS A 93 2.80 5.31 -8.08
C LYS A 93 4.15 4.87 -8.63
N PHE A 94 4.14 4.10 -9.71
CA PHE A 94 5.35 3.58 -10.36
C PHE A 94 5.24 3.74 -11.88
N ASN A 95 6.22 4.41 -12.50
CA ASN A 95 6.26 4.70 -13.93
C ASN A 95 4.96 5.30 -14.52
N GLY A 96 4.30 6.17 -13.75
CA GLY A 96 3.03 6.80 -14.15
C GLY A 96 1.77 5.94 -13.90
N TYR A 97 1.92 4.71 -13.48
CA TYR A 97 0.82 3.81 -13.11
C TYR A 97 0.52 3.88 -11.62
N ARG A 98 -0.76 3.73 -11.28
CA ARG A 98 -1.23 3.51 -9.92
C ARG A 98 -1.36 2.00 -9.73
N ILE A 99 -0.56 1.44 -8.84
CA ILE A 99 -0.44 -0.01 -8.63
C ILE A 99 -0.81 -0.34 -7.20
N GLU A 100 -1.73 -1.26 -7.04
CA GLU A 100 -2.03 -1.91 -5.77
C GLU A 100 -1.03 -3.06 -5.57
N LEU A 101 -0.21 -3.00 -4.53
CA LEU A 101 0.77 -4.08 -4.27
C LEU A 101 0.08 -5.40 -3.92
N GLU A 102 -1.14 -5.34 -3.42
CA GLU A 102 -1.95 -6.53 -3.18
C GLU A 102 -2.33 -7.22 -4.48
N ASP A 103 -2.75 -6.48 -5.51
CA ASP A 103 -3.05 -7.05 -6.84
C ASP A 103 -1.81 -7.71 -7.45
N VAL A 104 -0.64 -7.07 -7.29
CA VAL A 104 0.64 -7.66 -7.73
C VAL A 104 0.89 -8.97 -6.99
N SER A 105 0.74 -8.99 -5.67
CA SER A 105 0.94 -10.17 -4.84
C SER A 105 -0.03 -11.30 -5.20
N GLN A 106 -1.32 -10.98 -5.37
CA GLN A 106 -2.34 -11.95 -5.79
C GLN A 106 -2.04 -12.55 -7.17
N ASN A 107 -1.57 -11.74 -8.12
CA ASN A 107 -1.20 -12.26 -9.43
C ASN A 107 0.06 -13.13 -9.38
N LEU A 108 1.07 -12.77 -8.58
CA LEU A 108 2.24 -13.61 -8.34
C LEU A 108 1.85 -14.99 -7.79
N ASN A 109 0.89 -15.03 -6.86
CA ASN A 109 0.40 -16.26 -6.24
C ASN A 109 -0.39 -17.19 -7.20
N LYS A 110 -0.69 -16.73 -8.43
CA LYS A 110 -1.27 -17.58 -9.49
C LYS A 110 -0.24 -18.46 -10.18
N SER A 111 1.05 -18.19 -10.00
CA SER A 111 2.10 -19.00 -10.61
C SER A 111 2.10 -20.43 -10.06
N ARG A 112 2.29 -21.40 -10.96
CA ARG A 112 2.41 -22.81 -10.60
C ARG A 112 3.64 -23.10 -9.74
N PHE A 113 4.64 -22.21 -9.71
CA PHE A 113 5.90 -22.36 -8.99
C PHE A 113 5.86 -21.75 -7.58
N ILE A 114 4.90 -20.87 -7.30
CA ILE A 114 4.84 -20.06 -6.08
C ILE A 114 3.82 -20.63 -5.12
N GLU A 115 4.23 -20.84 -3.88
CA GLU A 115 3.34 -21.13 -2.75
C GLU A 115 2.79 -19.85 -2.16
N SER A 116 3.67 -18.87 -1.90
CA SER A 116 3.29 -17.56 -1.38
C SER A 116 4.24 -16.47 -1.87
N ALA A 117 3.68 -15.33 -2.25
CA ALA A 117 4.47 -14.18 -2.64
C ALA A 117 3.86 -12.87 -2.17
N VAL A 118 4.72 -11.90 -1.84
CA VAL A 118 4.36 -10.54 -1.47
C VAL A 118 5.22 -9.56 -2.26
N ALA A 119 4.55 -8.63 -2.94
CA ALA A 119 5.22 -7.53 -3.63
C ALA A 119 5.52 -6.39 -2.66
N VAL A 120 6.71 -5.81 -2.77
CA VAL A 120 7.15 -4.67 -1.97
C VAL A 120 7.84 -3.63 -2.85
N PRO A 121 7.68 -2.33 -2.56
CA PRO A 121 8.36 -1.26 -3.28
C PRO A 121 9.74 -1.02 -2.68
N ARG A 122 10.71 -0.77 -3.54
CA ARG A 122 11.98 -0.17 -3.14
C ARG A 122 11.98 1.30 -3.51
N TYR A 123 12.26 2.15 -2.53
CA TYR A 123 12.30 3.59 -2.69
C TYR A 123 13.73 4.10 -2.94
N ASN A 124 13.83 5.17 -3.70
CA ASN A 124 15.06 5.95 -3.82
C ASN A 124 15.18 6.97 -2.66
N LYS A 125 16.26 7.79 -2.67
CA LYS A 125 16.50 8.81 -1.64
C LYS A 125 15.41 9.90 -1.58
N ASP A 126 14.66 10.10 -2.66
CA ASP A 126 13.56 11.07 -2.75
C ASP A 126 12.20 10.43 -2.38
N HIS A 127 12.20 9.23 -1.79
CA HIS A 127 11.00 8.44 -1.47
C HIS A 127 10.10 8.13 -2.67
N LYS A 128 10.65 8.08 -3.89
CA LYS A 128 9.94 7.61 -5.08
C LYS A 128 10.24 6.13 -5.29
N VAL A 129 9.22 5.39 -5.74
CA VAL A 129 9.39 3.98 -6.07
C VAL A 129 10.39 3.84 -7.21
N GLN A 130 11.46 3.13 -6.95
CA GLN A 130 12.52 2.83 -7.92
C GLN A 130 12.29 1.48 -8.60
N ASN A 131 11.87 0.49 -7.82
CA ASN A 131 11.66 -0.87 -8.28
C ASN A 131 10.53 -1.54 -7.49
N LEU A 132 9.88 -2.52 -8.14
CA LEU A 132 9.08 -3.54 -7.46
C LEU A 132 9.96 -4.78 -7.21
N LEU A 133 9.89 -5.31 -6.01
CA LEU A 133 10.50 -6.58 -5.61
C LEU A 133 9.39 -7.53 -5.15
N ALA A 134 9.66 -8.83 -5.22
CA ALA A 134 8.79 -9.85 -4.65
C ALA A 134 9.57 -10.73 -3.67
N TYR A 135 9.08 -10.89 -2.46
CA TYR A 135 9.45 -11.99 -1.59
C TYR A 135 8.63 -13.22 -1.99
N VAL A 136 9.27 -14.35 -2.14
CA VAL A 136 8.65 -15.56 -2.69
C VAL A 136 9.03 -16.79 -1.88
N ILE A 137 8.02 -17.56 -1.51
CA ILE A 137 8.14 -18.95 -1.06
C ILE A 137 7.80 -19.82 -2.27
N LEU A 138 8.70 -20.70 -2.63
CA LEU A 138 8.49 -21.65 -3.72
C LEU A 138 7.69 -22.85 -3.21
N LYS A 139 6.91 -23.47 -4.08
CA LYS A 139 6.30 -24.77 -3.78
C LYS A 139 7.36 -25.85 -3.62
N ASP A 140 7.01 -26.90 -2.88
CA ASP A 140 7.87 -28.06 -2.69
C ASP A 140 8.33 -28.65 -4.02
N GLY A 141 9.61 -29.02 -4.08
CA GLY A 141 10.20 -29.65 -5.25
C GLY A 141 10.48 -28.71 -6.44
N VAL A 142 10.18 -27.41 -6.32
CA VAL A 142 10.46 -26.43 -7.40
C VAL A 142 11.94 -26.13 -7.47
N ARG A 143 12.59 -25.92 -6.33
CA ARG A 143 14.01 -25.54 -6.29
C ARG A 143 14.92 -26.62 -6.91
N GLU A 144 14.56 -27.88 -6.75
CA GLU A 144 15.29 -29.04 -7.29
C GLU A 144 15.16 -29.18 -8.81
N GLN A 145 14.19 -28.53 -9.43
CA GLN A 145 13.99 -28.55 -10.88
C GLN A 145 14.90 -27.59 -11.64
N PHE A 146 15.59 -26.69 -10.92
CA PHE A 146 16.40 -25.64 -11.52
C PHE A 146 17.78 -25.59 -10.87
N GLU A 147 18.81 -25.30 -11.68
CA GLU A 147 20.17 -25.19 -11.17
C GLU A 147 20.44 -23.85 -10.46
N ARG A 148 19.74 -22.78 -10.87
CA ARG A 148 20.00 -21.41 -10.39
C ARG A 148 18.70 -20.64 -10.15
N ASP A 149 18.70 -19.77 -9.18
CA ASP A 149 17.56 -18.87 -8.86
C ASP A 149 17.12 -18.00 -10.06
N ILE A 150 18.05 -17.66 -10.97
CA ILE A 150 17.71 -16.89 -12.16
C ILE A 150 16.83 -17.67 -13.13
N ASP A 151 17.03 -18.99 -13.22
CA ASP A 151 16.25 -19.87 -14.10
C ASP A 151 14.83 -20.05 -13.55
N ILE A 152 14.69 -20.15 -12.21
CA ILE A 152 13.38 -20.12 -11.51
C ILE A 152 12.68 -18.79 -11.81
N THR A 153 13.39 -17.67 -11.64
CA THR A 153 12.83 -16.32 -11.88
C THR A 153 12.33 -16.17 -13.33
N LYS A 154 13.07 -16.71 -14.30
CA LYS A 154 12.67 -16.70 -15.71
C LYS A 154 11.39 -17.52 -15.92
N ALA A 155 11.33 -18.73 -15.38
CA ALA A 155 10.16 -19.60 -15.47
C ALA A 155 8.91 -18.97 -14.84
N ILE A 156 9.04 -18.34 -13.68
CA ILE A 156 7.94 -17.61 -13.02
C ILE A 156 7.46 -16.45 -13.92
N LYS A 157 8.37 -15.66 -14.49
CA LYS A 157 7.99 -14.54 -15.36
C LYS A 157 7.29 -15.00 -16.64
N GLU A 158 7.73 -16.09 -17.23
CA GLU A 158 7.09 -16.71 -18.38
C GLU A 158 5.69 -17.23 -18.04
N ASP A 159 5.54 -17.90 -16.89
CA ASP A 159 4.26 -18.43 -16.39
C ASP A 159 3.23 -17.33 -16.12
N LEU A 160 3.69 -16.13 -15.75
CA LEU A 160 2.84 -14.98 -15.42
C LEU A 160 2.68 -13.97 -16.56
N ALA A 161 3.32 -14.18 -17.72
CA ALA A 161 3.35 -13.20 -18.82
C ALA A 161 1.96 -12.83 -19.35
N ASP A 162 1.04 -13.79 -19.38
CA ASP A 162 -0.35 -13.57 -19.83
C ASP A 162 -1.30 -13.13 -18.69
N ILE A 163 -0.82 -13.16 -17.44
CA ILE A 163 -1.60 -12.85 -16.24
C ILE A 163 -1.31 -11.43 -15.73
N MET A 164 -0.06 -11.00 -15.84
CA MET A 164 0.42 -9.73 -15.28
C MET A 164 0.85 -8.76 -16.36
N MET A 165 0.44 -7.50 -16.20
CA MET A 165 0.98 -6.43 -17.03
C MET A 165 2.48 -6.25 -16.77
N SER A 166 3.26 -5.96 -17.81
CA SER A 166 4.72 -5.87 -17.72
C SER A 166 5.22 -4.84 -16.70
N TYR A 167 4.48 -3.73 -16.51
CA TYR A 167 4.83 -2.69 -15.53
C TYR A 167 4.56 -3.10 -14.07
N MET A 168 3.78 -4.17 -13.84
CA MET A 168 3.52 -4.75 -12.51
C MET A 168 4.51 -5.85 -12.16
N MET A 169 5.27 -6.37 -13.14
CA MET A 169 6.19 -7.47 -12.94
C MET A 169 7.38 -7.05 -12.07
N PRO A 170 7.64 -7.72 -10.93
CA PRO A 170 8.78 -7.40 -10.10
C PRO A 170 10.12 -7.52 -10.84
N SER A 171 10.99 -6.55 -10.61
CA SER A 171 12.34 -6.55 -11.20
C SER A 171 13.26 -7.57 -10.54
N LYS A 172 13.00 -7.89 -9.26
CA LYS A 172 13.80 -8.84 -8.46
C LYS A 172 12.90 -9.73 -7.63
N PHE A 173 13.24 -11.01 -7.55
CA PHE A 173 12.62 -12.02 -6.71
C PHE A 173 13.59 -12.38 -5.58
N LEU A 174 13.10 -12.40 -4.35
CA LEU A 174 13.82 -12.70 -3.13
C LEU A 174 13.23 -13.98 -2.54
N TYR A 175 13.90 -15.10 -2.77
CA TYR A 175 13.43 -16.41 -2.31
C TYR A 175 13.67 -16.58 -0.81
N ARG A 176 12.65 -17.09 -0.11
CA ARG A 176 12.63 -17.33 1.34
C ARG A 176 11.94 -18.64 1.67
N ASP A 177 12.30 -19.24 2.80
CA ASP A 177 11.61 -20.42 3.32
C ASP A 177 10.35 -20.03 4.11
N SER A 178 10.28 -18.79 4.63
CA SER A 178 9.12 -18.26 5.33
C SER A 178 9.02 -16.75 5.19
N LEU A 179 7.82 -16.19 5.37
CA LEU A 179 7.56 -14.76 5.46
C LEU A 179 7.25 -14.37 6.90
N PRO A 180 7.70 -13.20 7.37
CA PRO A 180 7.38 -12.72 8.71
C PRO A 180 5.89 -12.48 8.85
N LEU A 181 5.36 -12.78 10.04
CA LEU A 181 3.95 -12.59 10.37
C LEU A 181 3.79 -11.50 11.43
N THR A 182 2.71 -10.76 11.35
CA THR A 182 2.23 -9.88 12.41
C THR A 182 1.73 -10.71 13.60
N PRO A 183 1.53 -10.13 14.80
CA PRO A 183 0.92 -10.83 15.95
C PRO A 183 -0.43 -11.47 15.62
N ASN A 184 -1.16 -10.94 14.66
CA ASN A 184 -2.46 -11.45 14.22
C ASN A 184 -2.37 -12.53 13.12
N GLY A 185 -1.16 -13.05 12.83
CA GLY A 185 -0.94 -14.13 11.86
C GLY A 185 -0.99 -13.70 10.39
N LYS A 186 -1.08 -12.41 10.07
CA LYS A 186 -0.98 -11.89 8.69
C LYS A 186 0.48 -11.63 8.34
N ILE A 187 0.81 -11.68 7.05
CA ILE A 187 2.17 -11.34 6.58
C ILE A 187 2.50 -9.89 6.95
N ASP A 188 3.65 -9.67 7.58
CA ASP A 188 4.15 -8.34 7.95
C ASP A 188 4.77 -7.61 6.74
N ILE A 189 3.90 -7.09 5.89
CA ILE A 189 4.29 -6.35 4.68
C ILE A 189 5.09 -5.08 5.05
N LYS A 190 4.74 -4.39 6.16
CA LYS A 190 5.47 -3.21 6.62
C LYS A 190 6.90 -3.55 7.02
N GLY A 191 7.10 -4.66 7.72
CA GLY A 191 8.42 -5.19 8.06
C GLY A 191 9.25 -5.51 6.82
N LEU A 192 8.66 -6.18 5.83
CA LEU A 192 9.31 -6.50 4.56
C LEU A 192 9.68 -5.24 3.74
N ILE A 193 8.80 -4.23 3.71
CA ILE A 193 9.11 -2.93 3.07
C ILE A 193 10.28 -2.25 3.78
N ASN A 194 10.28 -2.23 5.11
CA ASN A 194 11.39 -1.65 5.88
C ASN A 194 12.70 -2.39 5.60
N GLU A 195 12.69 -3.70 5.54
CA GLU A 195 13.89 -4.52 5.28
C GLU A 195 14.58 -4.12 3.96
N VAL A 196 13.83 -3.97 2.86
CA VAL A 196 14.41 -3.61 1.54
C VAL A 196 14.82 -2.15 1.45
N ASN A 197 14.34 -1.28 2.34
CA ASN A 197 14.59 0.15 2.31
C ASN A 197 15.54 0.64 3.44
N SER A 198 15.98 -0.25 4.34
CA SER A 198 16.90 0.08 5.45
C SER A 198 18.38 0.09 5.05
N ARG A 199 18.71 -0.14 3.78
CA ARG A 199 20.10 -0.25 3.29
C ARG A 199 20.50 0.95 2.46
#